data_a3da6f84adb24f333bd35df513a40779
#
_entry.id   a3da6f84adb24f333bd35df513a40779
#
_cell.length_a   1.000
_cell.length_b   1.000
_cell.length_c   1.000
_cell.angle_alpha   90.00
_cell.angle_beta   90.00
_cell.angle_gamma   90.00
#
_symmetry.space_group_name_H-M   'P 1'
#
loop_
_entity.id
_entity.type
_entity.pdbx_description
1 polymer ?
#
loop_
_entity_poly.entity_id
_entity_poly.type
_entity_poly.pdbx_seq_one_letter_code
_entity_poly.pdbx_strand_id
1 'polypeptide(L)'
;MKIVKILPLLLLLAPTSAKAQVGPNITSWLQNTTATGYGGYVSNVQLVQYSANYVYISTNCIPAYAIGPWPSNPNLPSPQNFVCEFPRNPVQNTGAAVYTPMGSIGLWSNGVSIFNSEDGFHWNAATSAWAQGPATFTTGWNRNAALFEGISFDSCLGHPQQQGDYHNHVNPRCLYNDLDSTHHSPIIGFAFDGFPIYGAYGYASATAHSGAVKRMRSGYILNPDTTRSGGPHPISTYPMGDCCEDYIYSATAGDLDAHNGRFCYTPDYPNGTYAYFVTIDSLLNPVYPFVIGPTYYGVVGSTNTHITPVGPDTTYSSTTGISNVNRPQIKYKLAPNPVEDHLYIYMDAANANNVAMSLVTLNGQTVKVLYDLQPSIAYALDISDLRAGMYILTFSAGDTKIAERIIKTK
;
A
#
# COMPACT_ATOMS: atom_id res chain seq x y z
N MET A 1 7.86 -79.20 -25.35
CA MET A 1 7.02 -78.11 -24.94
C MET A 1 7.75 -77.39 -23.75
N LYS A 2 8.43 -76.27 -24.03
CA LYS A 2 9.16 -75.51 -23.01
C LYS A 2 8.21 -74.48 -22.40
N ILE A 3 7.95 -74.60 -21.10
CA ILE A 3 7.12 -73.66 -20.34
C ILE A 3 8.04 -72.47 -19.94
N VAL A 4 7.75 -71.30 -20.51
CA VAL A 4 8.38 -70.02 -20.13
C VAL A 4 7.61 -69.46 -18.91
N LYS A 5 8.29 -69.43 -17.75
CA LYS A 5 7.73 -68.75 -16.57
C LYS A 5 7.96 -67.25 -16.71
N ILE A 6 6.90 -66.49 -16.88
CA ILE A 6 6.90 -65.04 -16.82
C ILE A 6 6.80 -64.63 -15.35
N LEU A 7 7.86 -63.99 -14.83
CA LEU A 7 7.90 -63.40 -13.48
C LEU A 7 7.28 -62.01 -13.55
N PRO A 8 6.24 -61.68 -12.78
CA PRO A 8 5.68 -60.33 -12.79
C PRO A 8 6.65 -59.37 -12.12
N LEU A 9 7.10 -58.36 -12.83
CA LEU A 9 7.89 -57.24 -12.31
C LEU A 9 6.95 -56.31 -11.52
N LEU A 10 7.01 -56.39 -10.19
CA LEU A 10 6.26 -55.51 -9.30
C LEU A 10 6.99 -54.18 -9.26
N LEU A 11 6.44 -53.19 -9.99
CA LEU A 11 6.93 -51.79 -9.98
C LEU A 11 6.52 -51.18 -8.65
N LEU A 12 7.42 -51.08 -7.68
CA LEU A 12 7.24 -50.32 -6.45
C LEU A 12 7.28 -48.80 -6.81
N LEU A 13 6.13 -48.20 -7.01
CA LEU A 13 5.98 -46.75 -7.02
C LEU A 13 6.22 -46.23 -5.58
N ALA A 14 7.44 -45.72 -5.33
CA ALA A 14 7.69 -44.95 -4.12
C ALA A 14 6.76 -43.73 -4.11
N PRO A 15 6.04 -43.46 -3.02
CA PRO A 15 5.26 -42.22 -2.94
C PRO A 15 6.24 -41.05 -2.95
N THR A 16 6.27 -40.33 -4.05
CA THR A 16 6.89 -38.99 -4.05
C THR A 16 5.98 -38.12 -3.18
N SER A 17 6.44 -37.80 -1.97
CA SER A 17 5.82 -36.79 -1.15
C SER A 17 5.93 -35.48 -1.92
N ALA A 18 4.88 -35.13 -2.67
CA ALA A 18 4.71 -33.81 -3.24
C ALA A 18 4.69 -32.85 -2.04
N LYS A 19 5.78 -32.09 -1.84
CA LYS A 19 5.72 -30.98 -0.90
C LYS A 19 4.61 -30.06 -1.39
N ALA A 20 3.57 -29.89 -0.58
CA ALA A 20 2.48 -28.96 -0.88
C ALA A 20 3.12 -27.62 -1.22
N GLN A 21 2.81 -27.09 -2.40
CA GLN A 21 3.31 -25.79 -2.83
C GLN A 21 2.81 -24.75 -1.82
N VAL A 22 3.74 -24.00 -1.20
CA VAL A 22 3.41 -22.95 -0.26
C VAL A 22 2.69 -21.82 -1.01
N GLY A 23 1.59 -21.34 -0.46
CA GLY A 23 0.75 -20.32 -1.10
C GLY A 23 1.36 -18.92 -1.05
N PRO A 24 0.77 -17.97 -1.80
CA PRO A 24 1.25 -16.58 -1.85
C PRO A 24 1.32 -15.89 -0.49
N ASN A 25 0.45 -16.26 0.45
CA ASN A 25 0.47 -15.74 1.82
C ASN A 25 1.73 -16.11 2.62
N ILE A 26 2.55 -17.02 2.11
CA ILE A 26 3.87 -17.36 2.68
C ILE A 26 4.98 -16.77 1.80
N THR A 27 4.82 -16.78 0.48
CA THR A 27 5.92 -16.49 -0.46
C THR A 27 6.03 -15.02 -0.86
N SER A 28 5.00 -14.20 -0.65
CA SER A 28 4.98 -12.80 -1.08
C SER A 28 5.69 -11.82 -0.13
N TRP A 29 6.21 -12.30 1.00
CA TRP A 29 6.91 -11.45 1.94
C TRP A 29 8.33 -11.15 1.48
N LEU A 30 8.71 -9.88 1.54
CA LEU A 30 10.05 -9.40 1.19
C LEU A 30 11.00 -9.67 2.37
N GLN A 31 11.55 -10.87 2.41
CA GLN A 31 12.45 -11.29 3.47
C GLN A 31 13.84 -10.64 3.34
N ASN A 32 14.38 -10.23 4.47
CA ASN A 32 15.72 -9.70 4.58
C ASN A 32 16.29 -9.91 5.98
N THR A 33 17.53 -10.39 6.07
CA THR A 33 18.21 -10.65 7.35
C THR A 33 19.45 -9.80 7.56
N THR A 34 19.90 -9.05 6.56
CA THR A 34 21.19 -8.34 6.59
C THR A 34 21.15 -6.90 6.10
N ALA A 35 20.31 -6.59 5.09
CA ALA A 35 20.22 -5.23 4.58
C ALA A 35 19.54 -4.32 5.61
N THR A 36 20.00 -3.09 5.68
CA THR A 36 19.50 -2.09 6.62
C THR A 36 18.73 -0.99 5.90
N GLY A 37 17.75 -0.43 6.60
CA GLY A 37 16.99 0.75 6.19
C GLY A 37 17.33 1.96 7.06
N TYR A 38 16.32 2.75 7.38
CA TYR A 38 16.44 3.94 8.22
C TYR A 38 17.19 3.63 9.53
N GLY A 39 18.07 4.55 9.94
CA GLY A 39 18.81 4.43 11.19
C GLY A 39 19.82 3.27 11.25
N GLY A 40 20.06 2.56 10.15
CA GLY A 40 20.91 1.37 10.13
C GLY A 40 20.24 0.13 10.69
N TYR A 41 18.93 0.13 10.92
CA TYR A 41 18.17 -1.02 11.41
C TYR A 41 17.92 -2.04 10.31
N VAL A 42 17.88 -3.33 10.67
CA VAL A 42 17.52 -4.40 9.73
C VAL A 42 16.11 -4.12 9.18
N SER A 43 16.00 -4.11 7.87
CA SER A 43 14.79 -3.73 7.15
C SER A 43 13.96 -4.90 6.68
N ASN A 44 12.73 -4.62 6.24
CA ASN A 44 11.77 -5.58 5.72
C ASN A 44 11.38 -6.68 6.73
N VAL A 45 10.88 -7.82 6.23
CA VAL A 45 10.50 -8.97 7.05
C VAL A 45 11.75 -9.77 7.42
N GLN A 46 11.98 -10.01 8.70
CA GLN A 46 13.14 -10.77 9.17
C GLN A 46 12.89 -12.27 9.16
N LEU A 47 11.66 -12.70 9.48
CA LEU A 47 11.33 -14.10 9.60
C LEU A 47 9.89 -14.37 9.15
N VAL A 48 9.71 -15.42 8.36
CA VAL A 48 8.40 -15.99 7.99
C VAL A 48 8.34 -17.41 8.53
N GLN A 49 7.41 -17.65 9.42
CA GLN A 49 7.10 -18.97 9.95
C GLN A 49 5.65 -19.33 9.64
N TYR A 50 5.33 -20.62 9.57
CA TYR A 50 3.95 -21.02 9.36
C TYR A 50 3.63 -22.37 10.01
N SER A 51 2.39 -22.52 10.39
CA SER A 51 1.75 -23.74 10.84
C SER A 51 0.72 -24.23 9.81
N ALA A 52 -0.08 -25.20 10.15
CA ALA A 52 -1.21 -25.62 9.31
C ALA A 52 -2.23 -24.48 9.10
N ASN A 53 -2.44 -23.62 10.10
CA ASN A 53 -3.51 -22.63 10.13
C ASN A 53 -3.05 -21.19 9.96
N TYR A 54 -1.82 -20.85 10.32
CA TYR A 54 -1.34 -19.47 10.41
C TYR A 54 0.02 -19.26 9.76
N VAL A 55 0.24 -18.05 9.29
CA VAL A 55 1.56 -17.51 8.94
C VAL A 55 1.93 -16.48 10.00
N TYR A 56 3.17 -16.54 10.49
CA TYR A 56 3.73 -15.61 11.47
C TYR A 56 4.82 -14.78 10.82
N ILE A 57 4.72 -13.47 10.94
CA ILE A 57 5.64 -12.53 10.32
C ILE A 57 6.35 -11.73 11.40
N SER A 58 7.68 -11.87 11.47
CA SER A 58 8.53 -11.05 12.33
C SER A 58 9.10 -9.87 11.55
N THR A 59 8.92 -8.65 12.06
CA THR A 59 9.33 -7.42 11.37
C THR A 59 9.69 -6.31 12.34
N ASN A 60 10.62 -5.45 11.91
CA ASN A 60 10.96 -4.20 12.60
C ASN A 60 10.11 -3.00 12.13
N CYS A 61 9.23 -3.17 11.16
CA CYS A 61 8.47 -2.10 10.50
C CYS A 61 9.36 -1.04 9.82
N ILE A 62 10.60 -1.37 9.48
CA ILE A 62 11.54 -0.51 8.77
C ILE A 62 11.64 -0.98 7.32
N PRO A 63 11.26 -0.18 6.31
CA PRO A 63 11.41 -0.59 4.91
C PRO A 63 12.87 -0.50 4.44
N ALA A 64 13.21 -1.21 3.35
CA ALA A 64 14.54 -1.15 2.75
C ALA A 64 14.77 0.11 1.89
N TYR A 65 13.70 0.77 1.45
CA TYR A 65 13.79 2.03 0.72
C TYR A 65 13.98 3.22 1.68
N ALA A 66 14.49 4.34 1.16
CA ALA A 66 14.68 5.56 1.93
C ALA A 66 13.33 6.14 2.37
N ILE A 67 13.23 6.53 3.63
CA ILE A 67 12.06 7.15 4.24
C ILE A 67 12.41 8.48 4.89
N GLY A 68 11.40 9.35 5.09
CA GLY A 68 11.56 10.70 5.60
C GLY A 68 12.06 11.69 4.53
N PRO A 69 12.23 12.96 4.86
CA PRO A 69 11.87 13.59 6.15
C PRO A 69 10.35 13.63 6.38
N TRP A 70 9.95 13.84 7.64
CA TRP A 70 8.54 13.94 8.05
C TRP A 70 8.23 15.36 8.53
N PRO A 71 7.78 16.25 7.63
CA PRO A 71 7.46 17.62 8.00
C PRO A 71 6.39 17.66 9.11
N SER A 72 6.57 18.52 10.09
CA SER A 72 5.62 18.68 11.21
C SER A 72 5.44 17.46 12.12
N ASN A 73 6.25 16.40 11.98
CA ASN A 73 6.22 15.22 12.83
C ASN A 73 7.56 15.10 13.61
N PRO A 74 7.55 15.20 14.95
CA PRO A 74 8.76 15.09 15.75
C PRO A 74 9.22 13.64 15.97
N ASN A 75 8.40 12.65 15.61
CA ASN A 75 8.69 11.25 15.86
C ASN A 75 9.69 10.70 14.84
N LEU A 76 10.45 9.70 15.25
CA LEU A 76 11.42 9.01 14.40
C LEU A 76 11.15 7.51 14.43
N PRO A 77 11.35 6.80 13.30
CA PRO A 77 11.18 5.35 13.25
C PRO A 77 12.17 4.62 14.16
N SER A 78 11.68 3.60 14.81
CA SER A 78 12.48 2.65 15.60
C SER A 78 12.00 1.22 15.35
N PRO A 79 12.88 0.20 15.56
CA PRO A 79 12.50 -1.21 15.39
C PRO A 79 11.36 -1.59 16.32
N GLN A 80 10.30 -2.15 15.76
CA GLN A 80 9.10 -2.53 16.53
C GLN A 80 9.17 -3.95 17.08
N ASN A 81 9.97 -4.81 16.47
CA ASN A 81 10.07 -6.23 16.84
C ASN A 81 8.69 -6.92 16.84
N PHE A 82 7.85 -6.60 15.88
CA PHE A 82 6.53 -7.20 15.77
C PHE A 82 6.61 -8.65 15.35
N VAL A 83 5.67 -9.45 15.87
CA VAL A 83 5.32 -10.76 15.38
C VAL A 83 3.83 -10.79 15.19
N CYS A 84 3.40 -10.80 13.93
CA CYS A 84 1.99 -10.77 13.53
C CYS A 84 1.54 -12.11 12.99
N GLU A 85 0.27 -12.45 13.19
CA GLU A 85 -0.37 -13.69 12.79
C GLU A 85 -1.39 -13.44 11.68
N PHE A 86 -1.37 -14.27 10.64
CA PHE A 86 -2.31 -14.21 9.51
C PHE A 86 -2.91 -15.59 9.25
N PRO A 87 -4.24 -15.73 9.12
CA PRO A 87 -4.87 -16.97 8.69
C PRO A 87 -4.34 -17.46 7.34
N ARG A 88 -3.97 -18.73 7.23
CA ARG A 88 -3.51 -19.33 5.96
C ARG A 88 -4.64 -19.60 4.98
N ASN A 89 -5.80 -19.89 5.51
CA ASN A 89 -7.01 -20.19 4.74
C ASN A 89 -8.10 -19.20 5.17
N PRO A 90 -8.01 -17.93 4.71
CA PRO A 90 -8.94 -16.91 5.11
C PRO A 90 -10.35 -17.24 4.62
N VAL A 91 -11.35 -16.95 5.44
CA VAL A 91 -12.76 -17.17 5.16
C VAL A 91 -13.56 -15.91 5.40
N GLN A 92 -14.65 -15.73 4.64
CA GLN A 92 -15.56 -14.60 4.84
C GLN A 92 -16.15 -14.61 6.25
N ASN A 93 -16.21 -13.45 6.88
CA ASN A 93 -16.95 -13.26 8.11
C ASN A 93 -18.46 -13.13 7.80
N THR A 94 -19.24 -14.11 8.21
CA THR A 94 -20.71 -14.10 8.08
C THR A 94 -21.41 -13.73 9.39
N GLY A 95 -20.64 -13.40 10.43
CA GLY A 95 -21.14 -12.94 11.72
C GLY A 95 -21.27 -11.41 11.81
N ALA A 96 -21.14 -10.89 13.02
CA ALA A 96 -21.10 -9.45 13.25
C ALA A 96 -19.87 -8.82 12.54
N ALA A 97 -20.06 -7.63 11.97
CA ALA A 97 -18.98 -6.90 11.34
C ALA A 97 -17.83 -6.62 12.34
N VAL A 98 -16.60 -6.84 11.92
CA VAL A 98 -15.39 -6.55 12.69
C VAL A 98 -14.77 -5.27 12.12
N TYR A 99 -14.84 -4.20 12.89
CA TYR A 99 -14.26 -2.92 12.51
C TYR A 99 -12.73 -2.98 12.55
N THR A 100 -12.09 -2.25 11.63
CA THR A 100 -10.64 -2.05 11.66
C THR A 100 -10.28 -1.18 12.87
N PRO A 101 -9.40 -1.67 13.78
CA PRO A 101 -9.06 -0.93 15.00
C PRO A 101 -8.08 0.22 14.70
N MET A 102 -7.90 1.08 15.69
CA MET A 102 -6.73 1.97 15.72
C MET A 102 -5.43 1.15 15.80
N GLY A 103 -4.38 1.66 15.16
CA GLY A 103 -3.11 0.96 15.04
C GLY A 103 -3.07 0.04 13.81
N SER A 104 -2.25 -1.00 13.88
CA SER A 104 -2.03 -1.88 12.73
C SER A 104 -3.29 -2.71 12.39
N ILE A 105 -3.66 -2.71 11.11
CA ILE A 105 -4.78 -3.50 10.55
C ILE A 105 -4.30 -4.57 9.57
N GLY A 106 -3.00 -4.65 9.35
CA GLY A 106 -2.30 -5.58 8.47
C GLY A 106 -0.85 -5.17 8.30
N LEU A 107 -0.13 -5.90 7.48
CA LEU A 107 1.25 -5.56 7.12
C LEU A 107 1.41 -5.49 5.61
N TRP A 108 2.18 -4.52 5.14
CA TRP A 108 2.73 -4.55 3.80
C TRP A 108 3.70 -5.72 3.62
N SER A 109 3.93 -6.14 2.40
CA SER A 109 4.82 -7.27 2.10
C SER A 109 6.27 -7.07 2.58
N ASN A 110 6.69 -5.83 2.81
CA ASN A 110 7.98 -5.49 3.42
C ASN A 110 7.92 -5.40 4.96
N GLY A 111 6.79 -5.78 5.57
CA GLY A 111 6.62 -5.80 7.02
C GLY A 111 6.31 -4.44 7.67
N VAL A 112 6.11 -3.37 6.91
CA VAL A 112 5.65 -2.08 7.43
C VAL A 112 4.18 -2.16 7.80
N SER A 113 3.77 -1.51 8.89
CA SER A 113 2.39 -1.47 9.37
C SER A 113 1.44 -0.76 8.40
N ILE A 114 0.23 -1.29 8.28
CA ILE A 114 -0.91 -0.63 7.64
C ILE A 114 -1.82 -0.13 8.74
N PHE A 115 -2.11 1.16 8.77
CA PHE A 115 -3.09 1.73 9.67
C PHE A 115 -4.41 1.99 8.92
N ASN A 116 -5.52 2.08 9.67
CA ASN A 116 -6.83 2.40 9.11
C ASN A 116 -6.92 3.87 8.65
N SER A 117 -8.07 4.30 8.17
CA SER A 117 -8.26 5.67 7.65
C SER A 117 -8.40 6.75 8.72
N GLU A 118 -8.38 6.40 10.01
CA GLU A 118 -8.53 7.34 11.13
C GLU A 118 -7.17 7.78 11.70
N ASP A 119 -7.09 8.99 12.26
CA ASP A 119 -5.86 9.56 12.84
C ASP A 119 -5.82 9.56 14.37
N GLY A 120 -6.80 8.91 15.02
CA GLY A 120 -6.89 8.86 16.49
C GLY A 120 -7.51 10.08 17.13
N PHE A 121 -8.12 10.99 16.36
CA PHE A 121 -8.92 12.09 16.88
C PHE A 121 -10.38 11.96 16.46
N HIS A 122 -11.27 12.25 17.39
CA HIS A 122 -12.72 12.23 17.19
C HIS A 122 -13.35 13.56 17.61
N TRP A 123 -14.54 13.84 17.09
CA TRP A 123 -15.28 15.04 17.47
C TRP A 123 -15.95 14.88 18.83
N ASN A 124 -15.60 15.76 19.75
CA ASN A 124 -16.28 15.86 21.03
C ASN A 124 -17.39 16.92 20.95
N ALA A 125 -18.63 16.48 20.84
CA ALA A 125 -19.77 17.39 20.69
C ALA A 125 -19.99 18.27 21.94
N ALA A 126 -19.60 17.84 23.15
CA ALA A 126 -19.74 18.62 24.37
C ALA A 126 -18.81 19.82 24.44
N THR A 127 -17.62 19.71 23.82
CA THR A 127 -16.62 20.79 23.78
C THR A 127 -16.55 21.48 22.42
N SER A 128 -17.27 20.96 21.41
CA SER A 128 -17.20 21.37 20.02
C SER A 128 -15.76 21.46 19.51
N ALA A 129 -14.98 20.44 19.80
CA ALA A 129 -13.56 20.36 19.44
C ALA A 129 -13.12 18.92 19.16
N TRP A 130 -12.01 18.77 18.41
CA TRP A 130 -11.34 17.50 18.24
C TRP A 130 -10.70 17.05 19.55
N ALA A 131 -10.92 15.81 19.95
CA ALA A 131 -10.34 15.19 21.13
C ALA A 131 -9.54 13.95 20.72
N GLN A 132 -8.36 13.77 21.31
CA GLN A 132 -7.57 12.56 21.15
C GLN A 132 -8.16 11.44 22.01
N GLY A 133 -8.23 10.23 21.48
CA GLY A 133 -8.69 9.05 22.21
C GLY A 133 -9.19 7.96 21.28
N PRO A 134 -9.57 6.80 21.84
CA PRO A 134 -10.09 5.71 21.03
C PRO A 134 -11.47 6.12 20.49
N ALA A 135 -11.46 6.71 19.33
CA ALA A 135 -12.62 6.81 18.49
C ALA A 135 -12.71 5.52 17.68
N THR A 136 -13.89 5.09 17.39
CA THR A 136 -14.15 3.97 16.51
C THR A 136 -15.21 4.40 15.52
N PHE A 137 -15.26 3.78 14.35
CA PHE A 137 -16.31 3.98 13.36
C PHE A 137 -17.74 3.84 13.92
N THR A 138 -17.89 3.38 15.17
CA THR A 138 -19.19 3.19 15.82
C THR A 138 -19.58 4.30 16.79
N THR A 139 -18.68 5.23 17.12
CA THR A 139 -18.87 6.13 18.28
C THR A 139 -18.85 7.61 17.97
N GLY A 140 -18.77 8.01 16.72
CA GLY A 140 -18.83 9.43 16.38
C GLY A 140 -18.19 9.79 15.07
N TRP A 141 -17.71 11.04 14.98
CA TRP A 141 -17.07 11.62 13.80
C TRP A 141 -15.56 11.57 14.01
N ASN A 142 -14.86 10.80 13.18
CA ASN A 142 -13.42 10.56 13.28
C ASN A 142 -12.68 11.29 12.16
N ARG A 143 -11.53 11.90 12.48
CA ARG A 143 -10.74 12.61 11.48
C ARG A 143 -10.13 11.65 10.47
N ASN A 144 -10.13 12.08 9.23
CA ASN A 144 -9.52 11.38 8.10
C ASN A 144 -7.99 11.58 8.13
N ALA A 145 -7.23 10.53 8.42
CA ALA A 145 -5.78 10.56 8.53
C ALA A 145 -5.09 11.10 7.27
N ALA A 146 -5.56 10.76 6.07
CA ALA A 146 -4.95 11.25 4.85
C ALA A 146 -4.97 12.79 4.71
N LEU A 147 -5.95 13.45 5.30
CA LEU A 147 -6.07 14.91 5.30
C LEU A 147 -5.33 15.56 6.46
N PHE A 148 -5.48 15.03 7.67
CA PHE A 148 -4.93 15.65 8.88
C PHE A 148 -3.47 15.31 9.13
N GLU A 149 -3.03 14.11 8.76
CA GLU A 149 -1.64 13.65 8.93
C GLU A 149 -0.84 13.72 7.63
N GLY A 150 -1.49 13.89 6.48
CA GLY A 150 -0.86 13.94 5.16
C GLY A 150 0.26 14.97 5.04
N ILE A 151 0.22 16.08 5.82
CA ILE A 151 1.29 17.06 5.90
C ILE A 151 2.59 16.48 6.47
N SER A 152 2.49 15.43 7.27
CA SER A 152 3.62 14.75 7.91
C SER A 152 4.11 13.52 7.15
N PHE A 153 3.48 13.16 6.05
CA PHE A 153 3.92 12.03 5.23
C PHE A 153 5.20 12.35 4.47
N ASP A 154 6.08 11.38 4.38
CA ASP A 154 7.24 11.44 3.50
C ASP A 154 6.86 11.17 2.03
N SER A 155 7.86 11.12 1.15
CA SER A 155 7.65 10.84 -0.28
C SER A 155 7.09 9.43 -0.56
N CYS A 156 7.17 8.52 0.40
CA CYS A 156 6.60 7.18 0.34
C CYS A 156 5.19 7.09 0.92
N LEU A 157 4.61 8.23 1.33
CA LEU A 157 3.30 8.38 1.95
C LEU A 157 3.18 7.63 3.29
N GLY A 158 4.26 7.62 4.06
CA GLY A 158 4.29 7.05 5.40
C GLY A 158 4.94 8.00 6.41
N HIS A 159 4.71 7.73 7.68
CA HIS A 159 5.27 8.48 8.79
C HIS A 159 5.38 7.62 10.07
N PRO A 160 6.25 8.01 11.05
CA PRO A 160 6.32 7.32 12.32
C PRO A 160 5.32 7.90 13.33
N GLN A 161 4.67 7.04 14.10
CA GLN A 161 3.91 7.44 15.28
C GLN A 161 4.83 7.62 16.50
N GLN A 162 4.24 8.03 17.64
CA GLN A 162 4.98 8.36 18.87
C GLN A 162 5.89 7.23 19.39
N GLN A 163 5.52 5.96 19.21
CA GLN A 163 6.34 4.81 19.60
C GLN A 163 7.36 4.39 18.54
N GLY A 164 7.46 5.13 17.43
CA GLY A 164 8.42 4.87 16.36
C GLY A 164 7.94 3.83 15.33
N ASP A 165 6.67 3.40 15.36
CA ASP A 165 6.12 2.54 14.32
C ASP A 165 5.91 3.36 13.03
N TYR A 166 6.75 3.08 12.01
CA TYR A 166 6.58 3.65 10.68
C TYR A 166 5.46 2.92 9.94
N HIS A 167 4.48 3.66 9.47
CA HIS A 167 3.28 3.09 8.88
C HIS A 167 2.75 3.94 7.72
N ASN A 168 1.81 3.35 6.95
CA ASN A 168 1.02 4.07 5.95
C ASN A 168 -0.47 3.90 6.25
N HIS A 169 -1.23 4.99 6.13
CA HIS A 169 -2.70 4.98 6.06
C HIS A 169 -3.20 4.79 4.63
N VAL A 170 -2.33 5.04 3.65
CA VAL A 170 -2.67 5.13 2.23
C VAL A 170 -1.72 4.28 1.39
N ASN A 171 -1.85 4.35 0.08
CA ASN A 171 -1.01 3.66 -0.90
C ASN A 171 0.50 3.76 -0.58
N PRO A 172 1.22 2.64 -0.36
CA PRO A 172 2.66 2.63 -0.07
C PRO A 172 3.47 2.81 -1.36
N ARG A 173 3.48 4.01 -1.90
CA ARG A 173 4.00 4.38 -3.22
C ARG A 173 5.41 3.84 -3.53
N CYS A 174 6.28 3.74 -2.53
CA CYS A 174 7.64 3.25 -2.72
C CYS A 174 7.77 1.71 -2.74
N LEU A 175 6.69 0.99 -2.43
CA LEU A 175 6.72 -0.47 -2.33
C LEU A 175 6.55 -1.16 -3.67
N TYR A 176 5.81 -0.56 -4.60
CA TYR A 176 5.55 -1.11 -5.92
C TYR A 176 5.43 0.02 -6.96
N ASN A 177 5.30 -0.33 -8.24
CA ASN A 177 5.11 0.66 -9.30
C ASN A 177 3.61 1.00 -9.46
N ASP A 178 3.15 2.06 -8.79
CA ASP A 178 1.77 2.54 -8.85
C ASP A 178 1.42 3.31 -10.14
N LEU A 179 2.37 3.47 -11.05
CA LEU A 179 2.18 4.03 -12.40
C LEU A 179 1.90 2.96 -13.46
N ASP A 180 2.16 1.68 -13.15
CA ASP A 180 1.95 0.61 -14.13
C ASP A 180 0.47 0.23 -14.22
N SER A 181 -0.23 0.92 -15.11
CA SER A 181 -1.64 0.65 -15.43
C SER A 181 -1.84 -0.47 -16.46
N THR A 182 -0.78 -1.10 -16.93
CA THR A 182 -0.82 -2.11 -18.01
C THR A 182 -0.83 -3.54 -17.48
N HIS A 183 -0.37 -3.75 -16.25
CA HIS A 183 -0.34 -5.04 -15.60
C HIS A 183 -1.20 -5.07 -14.34
N HIS A 184 -1.70 -6.25 -13.98
CA HIS A 184 -2.29 -6.47 -12.67
C HIS A 184 -1.23 -6.15 -11.60
N SER A 185 -1.57 -5.31 -10.63
CA SER A 185 -0.65 -4.99 -9.53
C SER A 185 -0.25 -6.26 -8.77
N PRO A 186 0.96 -6.31 -8.18
CA PRO A 186 1.37 -7.41 -7.31
C PRO A 186 0.62 -7.40 -5.98
N ILE A 187 0.73 -8.49 -5.23
CA ILE A 187 0.43 -8.50 -3.79
C ILE A 187 1.42 -7.56 -3.11
N ILE A 188 0.91 -6.57 -2.40
CA ILE A 188 1.69 -5.59 -1.66
C ILE A 188 1.54 -5.72 -0.15
N GLY A 189 0.64 -6.58 0.33
CA GLY A 189 0.43 -6.81 1.75
C GLY A 189 -0.66 -7.84 2.04
N PHE A 190 -0.94 -8.01 3.33
CA PHE A 190 -2.03 -8.85 3.84
C PHE A 190 -2.73 -8.13 5.00
N ALA A 191 -4.06 -8.19 5.01
CA ALA A 191 -4.88 -7.77 6.13
C ALA A 191 -4.87 -8.84 7.24
N PHE A 192 -5.17 -8.47 8.48
CA PHE A 192 -5.15 -9.43 9.59
C PHE A 192 -6.25 -10.50 9.52
N ASP A 193 -7.17 -10.40 8.58
CA ASP A 193 -8.08 -11.49 8.24
C ASP A 193 -7.47 -12.50 7.25
N GLY A 194 -6.21 -12.30 6.82
CA GLY A 194 -5.44 -13.18 5.95
C GLY A 194 -5.66 -12.98 4.45
N PHE A 195 -6.58 -12.12 4.04
CA PHE A 195 -6.78 -11.83 2.62
C PHE A 195 -5.67 -10.90 2.07
N PRO A 196 -5.26 -11.11 0.79
CA PRO A 196 -4.22 -10.32 0.16
C PRO A 196 -4.70 -8.89 -0.12
N ILE A 197 -3.76 -7.96 -0.07
CA ILE A 197 -3.91 -6.57 -0.51
C ILE A 197 -3.07 -6.40 -1.76
N TYR A 198 -3.69 -5.97 -2.85
CA TYR A 198 -3.03 -5.66 -4.11
C TYR A 198 -2.82 -4.15 -4.25
N GLY A 199 -1.87 -3.78 -5.12
CA GLY A 199 -1.77 -2.40 -5.59
C GLY A 199 -3.03 -1.96 -6.34
N ALA A 200 -2.99 -0.77 -6.92
CA ALA A 200 -4.19 -0.08 -7.40
C ALA A 200 -4.85 -0.67 -8.67
N TYR A 201 -4.19 -1.59 -9.38
CA TYR A 201 -4.67 -2.09 -10.67
C TYR A 201 -5.00 -3.57 -10.62
N GLY A 202 -6.18 -3.95 -11.10
CA GLY A 202 -6.65 -5.33 -11.22
C GLY A 202 -7.27 -5.61 -12.57
N TYR A 203 -7.58 -6.86 -12.87
CA TYR A 203 -8.29 -7.19 -14.11
C TYR A 203 -9.61 -6.43 -14.19
N ALA A 204 -9.95 -5.95 -15.39
CA ALA A 204 -11.14 -5.13 -15.60
C ALA A 204 -12.44 -5.86 -15.21
N SER A 205 -12.52 -7.16 -15.50
CA SER A 205 -13.58 -8.04 -15.01
C SER A 205 -13.10 -8.84 -13.80
N ALA A 206 -13.91 -8.96 -12.77
CA ALA A 206 -13.63 -9.80 -11.61
C ALA A 206 -13.54 -11.29 -11.93
N THR A 207 -14.19 -11.72 -13.03
CA THR A 207 -14.18 -13.11 -13.51
C THR A 207 -13.09 -13.39 -14.55
N ALA A 208 -12.26 -12.40 -14.92
CA ALA A 208 -11.17 -12.59 -15.87
C ALA A 208 -9.94 -13.17 -15.19
N HIS A 209 -9.31 -14.15 -15.85
CA HIS A 209 -8.04 -14.75 -15.40
C HIS A 209 -6.81 -14.07 -16.03
N SER A 210 -7.04 -13.19 -16.99
CA SER A 210 -6.01 -12.41 -17.72
C SER A 210 -6.70 -11.32 -18.56
N GLY A 211 -5.93 -10.48 -19.21
CA GLY A 211 -6.43 -9.50 -20.19
C GLY A 211 -6.45 -8.07 -19.64
N ALA A 212 -7.47 -7.31 -20.03
CA ALA A 212 -7.53 -5.88 -19.73
C ALA A 212 -7.44 -5.60 -18.23
N VAL A 213 -6.59 -4.63 -17.89
CA VAL A 213 -6.37 -4.14 -16.53
C VAL A 213 -6.96 -2.74 -16.41
N LYS A 214 -7.45 -2.42 -15.24
CA LYS A 214 -7.91 -1.07 -14.90
C LYS A 214 -7.58 -0.72 -13.46
N ARG A 215 -7.56 0.57 -13.15
CA ARG A 215 -7.49 1.06 -11.79
C ARG A 215 -8.78 0.70 -11.04
N MET A 216 -8.64 0.11 -9.86
CA MET A 216 -9.77 -0.24 -9.00
C MET A 216 -10.32 1.03 -8.34
N ARG A 217 -11.62 1.25 -8.46
CA ARG A 217 -12.29 2.41 -7.91
C ARG A 217 -13.01 2.03 -6.62
N SER A 218 -12.84 2.85 -5.59
CA SER A 218 -13.61 2.73 -4.36
C SER A 218 -15.11 2.86 -4.62
N GLY A 219 -15.91 2.10 -3.89
CA GLY A 219 -17.36 2.27 -3.81
C GLY A 219 -17.80 3.39 -2.87
N TYR A 220 -16.88 4.06 -2.18
CA TYR A 220 -17.20 5.17 -1.28
C TYR A 220 -17.24 6.50 -2.03
N ILE A 221 -18.25 7.30 -1.72
CA ILE A 221 -18.44 8.67 -2.21
C ILE A 221 -18.66 9.60 -1.03
N LEU A 222 -18.37 10.88 -1.20
CA LEU A 222 -18.80 11.87 -0.23
C LEU A 222 -20.32 11.88 -0.13
N ASN A 223 -20.83 11.88 1.10
CA ASN A 223 -22.26 11.96 1.34
C ASN A 223 -22.81 13.27 0.76
N PRO A 224 -23.78 13.22 -0.15
CA PRO A 224 -24.42 14.42 -0.66
C PRO A 224 -25.22 15.18 0.42
N ASP A 225 -25.65 14.51 1.48
CA ASP A 225 -26.16 15.16 2.67
C ASP A 225 -24.98 15.67 3.51
N THR A 226 -24.85 16.98 3.59
CA THR A 226 -23.80 17.66 4.34
C THR A 226 -24.13 17.85 5.81
N THR A 227 -25.24 17.27 6.30
CA THR A 227 -25.65 17.35 7.71
C THR A 227 -24.88 16.35 8.55
N ARG A 228 -24.09 16.87 9.50
CA ARG A 228 -23.40 16.04 10.51
C ARG A 228 -24.11 16.13 11.84
N SER A 229 -25.04 15.23 12.12
CA SER A 229 -25.73 15.19 13.41
C SER A 229 -24.74 14.97 14.54
N GLY A 230 -24.61 15.96 15.43
CA GLY A 230 -23.62 15.94 16.53
C GLY A 230 -22.15 16.03 16.10
N GLY A 231 -21.88 16.24 14.83
CA GLY A 231 -20.55 16.30 14.26
C GLY A 231 -19.99 17.73 14.09
N PRO A 232 -18.79 17.85 13.51
CA PRO A 232 -18.14 19.15 13.32
C PRO A 232 -18.88 20.01 12.29
N HIS A 233 -19.20 21.24 12.69
CA HIS A 233 -19.86 22.25 11.85
C HIS A 233 -19.40 23.67 12.24
N PRO A 234 -19.52 24.68 11.38
CA PRO A 234 -20.10 24.60 10.03
C PRO A 234 -19.18 23.96 9.00
N ILE A 235 -19.71 23.48 7.88
CA ILE A 235 -18.96 22.88 6.77
C ILE A 235 -17.88 23.84 6.20
N SER A 236 -18.08 25.15 6.28
CA SER A 236 -17.07 26.14 5.88
C SER A 236 -15.79 26.09 6.73
N THR A 237 -15.88 25.59 7.96
CA THR A 237 -14.73 25.42 8.86
C THR A 237 -14.20 23.99 8.82
N TYR A 238 -15.10 23.04 8.65
CA TYR A 238 -14.83 21.59 8.61
C TYR A 238 -15.39 21.03 7.30
N PRO A 239 -14.63 21.10 6.19
CA PRO A 239 -15.09 20.65 4.88
C PRO A 239 -15.52 19.19 4.86
N MET A 240 -16.40 18.84 3.90
CA MET A 240 -16.75 17.44 3.66
C MET A 240 -15.52 16.65 3.23
N GLY A 241 -15.33 15.49 3.86
CA GLY A 241 -14.15 14.63 3.71
C GLY A 241 -13.19 14.73 4.89
N ASP A 242 -13.32 15.74 5.77
CA ASP A 242 -12.52 15.85 6.99
C ASP A 242 -12.78 14.66 7.94
N CYS A 243 -14.00 14.11 7.90
CA CYS A 243 -14.36 12.94 8.68
C CYS A 243 -14.45 11.68 7.81
N CYS A 244 -14.07 10.55 8.38
CA CYS A 244 -14.27 9.24 7.74
C CYS A 244 -15.76 8.96 7.49
N GLU A 245 -16.65 9.43 8.37
CA GLU A 245 -18.11 9.27 8.29
C GLU A 245 -18.78 10.22 7.27
N ASP A 246 -18.02 11.14 6.67
CA ASP A 246 -18.49 11.90 5.51
C ASP A 246 -18.64 11.04 4.26
N TYR A 247 -18.07 9.85 4.27
CA TYR A 247 -18.11 8.94 3.14
C TYR A 247 -19.16 7.87 3.36
N ILE A 248 -19.97 7.64 2.34
CA ILE A 248 -20.98 6.57 2.30
C ILE A 248 -20.65 5.58 1.20
N TYR A 249 -20.90 4.30 1.47
CA TYR A 249 -20.74 3.26 0.47
C TYR A 249 -21.92 3.26 -0.52
N SER A 250 -21.58 3.21 -1.82
CA SER A 250 -22.53 3.05 -2.92
C SER A 250 -22.06 1.92 -3.83
N ALA A 251 -22.83 0.86 -3.94
CA ALA A 251 -22.49 -0.32 -4.74
C ALA A 251 -22.33 -0.03 -6.25
N THR A 252 -22.77 1.13 -6.71
CA THR A 252 -22.70 1.53 -8.14
C THR A 252 -21.61 2.57 -8.42
N ALA A 253 -20.94 3.09 -7.39
CA ALA A 253 -19.95 4.16 -7.55
C ALA A 253 -18.56 3.64 -7.98
N GLY A 254 -18.23 2.42 -7.63
CA GLY A 254 -16.90 1.84 -7.82
C GLY A 254 -16.91 0.40 -8.30
N ASP A 255 -15.76 -0.23 -8.13
CA ASP A 255 -15.48 -1.61 -8.53
C ASP A 255 -15.35 -2.53 -7.31
N LEU A 256 -15.25 -1.92 -6.12
CA LEU A 256 -14.98 -2.57 -4.85
C LEU A 256 -16.20 -2.47 -3.93
N ASP A 257 -16.32 -3.42 -3.02
CA ASP A 257 -17.40 -3.48 -2.03
C ASP A 257 -17.14 -2.56 -0.81
N ALA A 258 -17.97 -2.66 0.21
CA ALA A 258 -17.86 -1.85 1.42
C ALA A 258 -16.60 -2.13 2.26
N HIS A 259 -15.93 -3.25 2.03
CA HIS A 259 -14.65 -3.56 2.67
C HIS A 259 -13.44 -3.08 1.85
N ASN A 260 -13.67 -2.40 0.71
CA ASN A 260 -12.67 -1.97 -0.27
C ASN A 260 -11.96 -3.13 -0.98
N GLY A 261 -12.70 -4.19 -1.25
CA GLY A 261 -12.22 -5.38 -1.94
C GLY A 261 -13.26 -5.97 -2.89
N ARG A 262 -12.94 -7.10 -3.46
CA ARG A 262 -13.86 -7.90 -4.28
C ARG A 262 -13.38 -9.34 -4.37
N PHE A 263 -14.27 -10.29 -4.59
CA PHE A 263 -13.86 -11.61 -5.05
C PHE A 263 -13.43 -11.51 -6.52
N CYS A 264 -12.20 -12.00 -6.85
CA CYS A 264 -11.66 -11.97 -8.20
C CYS A 264 -10.57 -13.02 -8.42
N TYR A 265 -10.25 -13.26 -9.69
CA TYR A 265 -9.06 -14.01 -10.09
C TYR A 265 -7.90 -13.05 -10.23
N THR A 266 -6.71 -13.52 -9.86
CA THR A 266 -5.47 -12.75 -9.90
C THR A 266 -4.34 -13.64 -10.41
N PRO A 267 -3.18 -13.09 -10.80
CA PRO A 267 -2.02 -13.91 -11.18
C PRO A 267 -1.57 -14.87 -10.08
N ASP A 268 -1.70 -14.45 -8.81
CA ASP A 268 -1.25 -15.23 -7.65
C ASP A 268 -2.30 -16.23 -7.16
N TYR A 269 -3.58 -15.97 -7.42
CA TYR A 269 -4.72 -16.81 -7.07
C TYR A 269 -5.56 -17.15 -8.30
N PRO A 270 -5.08 -18.07 -9.15
CA PRO A 270 -5.76 -18.42 -10.39
C PRO A 270 -7.11 -19.15 -10.19
N ASN A 271 -7.39 -19.63 -8.99
CA ASN A 271 -8.67 -20.23 -8.60
C ASN A 271 -9.63 -19.24 -7.93
N GLY A 272 -9.25 -17.97 -7.87
CA GLY A 272 -10.02 -16.91 -7.24
C GLY A 272 -9.73 -16.76 -5.75
N THR A 273 -9.86 -15.52 -5.29
CA THR A 273 -9.79 -15.12 -3.89
C THR A 273 -10.57 -13.84 -3.68
N TYR A 274 -10.98 -13.57 -2.46
CA TYR A 274 -11.27 -12.19 -2.13
C TYR A 274 -9.96 -11.42 -1.99
N ALA A 275 -9.92 -10.18 -2.48
CA ALA A 275 -8.73 -9.34 -2.45
C ALA A 275 -9.12 -7.88 -2.18
N TYR A 276 -8.38 -7.24 -1.28
CA TYR A 276 -8.40 -5.80 -1.09
C TYR A 276 -7.53 -5.13 -2.15
N PHE A 277 -7.82 -3.88 -2.46
CA PHE A 277 -7.03 -3.06 -3.37
C PHE A 277 -6.81 -1.68 -2.77
N VAL A 278 -5.58 -1.17 -2.86
CA VAL A 278 -5.38 0.25 -2.55
C VAL A 278 -6.11 1.10 -3.57
N THR A 279 -6.72 2.19 -3.10
CA THR A 279 -7.52 3.08 -3.96
C THR A 279 -6.85 4.44 -4.12
N ILE A 280 -6.62 4.79 -5.39
CA ILE A 280 -6.03 6.06 -5.83
C ILE A 280 -6.86 6.64 -6.97
N ASP A 281 -6.78 7.95 -7.18
CA ASP A 281 -7.38 8.60 -8.35
C ASP A 281 -6.44 8.57 -9.58
N SER A 282 -6.82 9.24 -10.66
CA SER A 282 -6.00 9.31 -11.89
C SER A 282 -4.71 10.12 -11.70
N LEU A 283 -4.60 10.87 -10.63
CA LEU A 283 -3.46 11.69 -10.24
C LEU A 283 -2.62 11.03 -9.15
N LEU A 284 -2.91 9.75 -8.84
CA LEU A 284 -2.29 8.97 -7.77
C LEU A 284 -2.55 9.51 -6.36
N ASN A 285 -3.53 10.39 -6.18
CA ASN A 285 -3.94 10.80 -4.84
C ASN A 285 -4.72 9.65 -4.17
N PRO A 286 -4.54 9.46 -2.85
CA PRO A 286 -5.32 8.49 -2.11
C PRO A 286 -6.83 8.76 -2.17
N VAL A 287 -7.62 7.71 -2.36
CA VAL A 287 -9.09 7.77 -2.37
C VAL A 287 -9.62 6.92 -1.21
N TYR A 288 -10.51 7.50 -0.40
CA TYR A 288 -11.12 6.82 0.74
C TYR A 288 -11.79 5.49 0.33
N PRO A 289 -11.65 4.41 1.07
CA PRO A 289 -11.02 4.23 2.39
C PRO A 289 -9.52 3.85 2.32
N PHE A 290 -8.86 4.09 1.22
CA PHE A 290 -7.44 3.97 0.94
C PHE A 290 -6.93 2.54 0.77
N VAL A 291 -7.14 1.65 1.75
CA VAL A 291 -6.60 0.28 1.76
C VAL A 291 -7.68 -0.73 2.11
N ILE A 292 -8.12 -0.77 3.35
CA ILE A 292 -9.20 -1.62 3.86
C ILE A 292 -10.35 -0.70 4.27
N GLY A 293 -11.58 -1.13 4.04
CA GLY A 293 -12.77 -0.40 4.47
C GLY A 293 -12.88 -0.28 5.99
N PRO A 294 -13.94 0.37 6.50
CA PRO A 294 -14.17 0.44 7.94
C PRO A 294 -14.24 -0.93 8.63
N THR A 295 -14.53 -1.99 7.89
CA THR A 295 -14.62 -3.35 8.42
C THR A 295 -13.82 -4.33 7.57
N TYR A 296 -13.30 -5.38 8.20
CA TYR A 296 -12.71 -6.51 7.49
C TYR A 296 -13.78 -7.35 6.76
N TYR A 297 -13.40 -7.91 5.63
CA TYR A 297 -14.24 -8.89 4.93
C TYR A 297 -14.21 -10.25 5.60
N GLY A 298 -13.04 -10.67 6.08
CA GLY A 298 -12.80 -11.99 6.61
C GLY A 298 -12.87 -12.09 8.13
N VAL A 299 -12.76 -13.33 8.60
CA VAL A 299 -12.58 -13.61 10.03
C VAL A 299 -11.17 -13.24 10.44
N VAL A 300 -11.04 -12.28 11.35
CA VAL A 300 -9.73 -11.83 11.86
C VAL A 300 -9.16 -12.86 12.82
N GLY A 301 -7.92 -13.28 12.62
CA GLY A 301 -7.20 -14.14 13.54
C GLY A 301 -6.80 -13.36 14.81
N SER A 302 -5.95 -12.36 14.64
CA SER A 302 -5.52 -11.47 15.71
C SER A 302 -5.05 -10.13 15.16
N THR A 303 -5.31 -9.05 15.90
CA THR A 303 -4.71 -7.73 15.65
C THR A 303 -3.52 -7.44 16.57
N ASN A 304 -3.13 -8.40 17.41
CA ASN A 304 -1.97 -8.27 18.27
C ASN A 304 -0.68 -8.37 17.47
N THR A 305 0.19 -7.40 17.60
CA THR A 305 1.49 -7.34 16.93
C THR A 305 2.64 -7.98 17.72
N HIS A 306 2.36 -8.58 18.87
CA HIS A 306 3.32 -9.27 19.72
C HIS A 306 2.83 -10.70 20.04
N ILE A 307 2.56 -11.46 18.98
CA ILE A 307 2.15 -12.86 19.11
C ILE A 307 3.37 -13.74 19.47
N THR A 308 3.16 -14.71 20.32
CA THR A 308 4.09 -15.83 20.43
C THR A 308 3.60 -16.93 19.49
N PRO A 309 4.36 -17.29 18.43
CA PRO A 309 3.95 -18.35 17.50
C PRO A 309 3.67 -19.66 18.22
N VAL A 310 2.50 -20.24 17.96
CA VAL A 310 2.12 -21.54 18.54
C VAL A 310 2.30 -22.61 17.46
N GLY A 311 3.22 -23.56 17.71
CA GLY A 311 3.49 -24.69 16.83
C GLY A 311 3.86 -24.26 15.40
N PRO A 312 4.84 -23.34 15.18
CA PRO A 312 5.31 -23.09 13.84
C PRO A 312 6.04 -24.36 13.37
N ASP A 313 5.41 -25.08 12.45
CA ASP A 313 5.97 -26.35 11.96
C ASP A 313 7.14 -26.11 11.02
N THR A 314 7.21 -24.92 10.40
CA THR A 314 8.17 -24.64 9.34
C THR A 314 8.56 -23.15 9.29
N THR A 315 9.85 -22.92 9.07
CA THR A 315 10.38 -21.61 8.68
C THR A 315 10.50 -21.58 7.16
N TYR A 316 9.94 -20.54 6.55
CA TYR A 316 10.09 -20.28 5.13
C TYR A 316 11.33 -19.41 4.91
N SER A 317 12.21 -19.87 4.02
CA SER A 317 13.30 -19.05 3.50
C SER A 317 13.10 -18.93 2.01
N SER A 318 13.01 -17.71 1.50
CA SER A 318 12.99 -17.49 0.06
C SER A 318 14.33 -18.01 -0.50
N THR A 319 14.29 -19.01 -1.39
CA THR A 319 15.49 -19.54 -2.06
C THR A 319 16.03 -18.60 -3.12
N THR A 320 15.21 -17.66 -3.56
CA THR A 320 15.63 -16.48 -4.27
C THR A 320 15.72 -15.38 -3.22
N GLY A 321 16.93 -15.10 -2.73
CA GLY A 321 17.20 -13.76 -2.25
C GLY A 321 16.68 -12.86 -3.35
N ILE A 322 15.61 -12.09 -3.10
CA ILE A 322 15.32 -10.94 -3.93
C ILE A 322 16.57 -10.10 -3.71
N SER A 323 17.54 -10.27 -4.61
CA SER A 323 18.54 -9.23 -4.81
C SER A 323 17.68 -7.98 -4.86
N ASN A 324 17.90 -7.05 -3.93
CA ASN A 324 17.39 -5.71 -4.05
C ASN A 324 17.50 -5.41 -5.52
N VAL A 325 16.36 -5.36 -6.22
CA VAL A 325 16.39 -4.76 -7.54
C VAL A 325 16.87 -3.37 -7.18
N ASN A 326 18.15 -3.13 -7.40
CA ASN A 326 18.74 -1.80 -7.34
C ASN A 326 18.01 -1.03 -8.43
N ARG A 327 16.76 -0.67 -8.14
CA ARG A 327 16.07 0.32 -8.94
C ARG A 327 16.93 1.55 -8.76
N PRO A 328 17.46 2.12 -9.83
CA PRO A 328 18.23 3.33 -9.72
C PRO A 328 17.36 4.32 -8.97
N GLN A 329 17.77 4.67 -7.73
CA GLN A 329 17.05 5.65 -6.93
C GLN A 329 17.38 7.01 -7.54
N ILE A 330 16.47 7.54 -8.30
CA ILE A 330 16.58 8.92 -8.77
C ILE A 330 16.26 9.81 -7.57
N LYS A 331 17.29 10.30 -6.88
CA LYS A 331 17.12 11.33 -5.87
C LYS A 331 17.04 12.68 -6.59
N TYR A 332 16.06 13.46 -6.25
CA TYR A 332 15.88 14.78 -6.86
C TYR A 332 15.37 15.80 -5.82
N LYS A 333 15.58 17.07 -6.15
CA LYS A 333 14.97 18.19 -5.45
C LYS A 333 14.34 19.10 -6.48
N LEU A 334 13.15 19.61 -6.18
CA LEU A 334 12.40 20.53 -7.00
C LEU A 334 12.14 21.81 -6.21
N ALA A 335 12.40 22.97 -6.82
CA ALA A 335 12.08 24.26 -6.20
C ALA A 335 12.01 25.36 -7.27
N PRO A 336 11.13 26.36 -7.10
CA PRO A 336 10.01 26.38 -6.15
C PRO A 336 8.83 25.50 -6.61
N ASN A 337 8.01 25.06 -5.69
CA ASN A 337 6.70 24.46 -5.98
C ASN A 337 5.74 24.85 -4.84
N PRO A 338 4.78 25.75 -5.06
CA PRO A 338 4.32 26.34 -6.34
C PRO A 338 5.38 27.15 -7.09
N VAL A 339 5.25 27.18 -8.42
CA VAL A 339 6.20 27.81 -9.34
C VAL A 339 5.51 28.84 -10.24
N GLU A 340 6.21 29.96 -10.53
CA GLU A 340 5.76 30.96 -11.51
C GLU A 340 6.32 30.63 -12.89
N ASP A 341 7.59 30.88 -13.16
CA ASP A 341 8.18 30.82 -14.50
C ASP A 341 9.24 29.70 -14.65
N HIS A 342 10.04 29.47 -13.61
CA HIS A 342 11.17 28.54 -13.70
C HIS A 342 11.15 27.53 -12.56
N LEU A 343 11.08 26.25 -12.91
CA LEU A 343 11.24 25.14 -11.98
C LEU A 343 12.67 24.65 -12.02
N TYR A 344 13.38 24.75 -10.91
CA TYR A 344 14.73 24.21 -10.79
C TYR A 344 14.67 22.78 -10.32
N ILE A 345 15.38 21.92 -11.03
CA ILE A 345 15.39 20.48 -10.85
C ILE A 345 16.83 20.06 -10.60
N TYR A 346 17.13 19.57 -9.42
CA TYR A 346 18.40 18.96 -9.10
C TYR A 346 18.22 17.45 -8.96
N MET A 347 18.99 16.66 -9.72
CA MET A 347 18.96 15.21 -9.66
C MET A 347 20.31 14.67 -9.18
N ASP A 348 20.24 13.75 -8.23
CA ASP A 348 21.35 12.91 -7.79
C ASP A 348 21.00 11.46 -8.17
N ALA A 349 21.41 11.05 -9.34
CA ALA A 349 21.13 9.70 -9.86
C ALA A 349 22.42 8.90 -9.90
N ALA A 350 22.83 8.39 -8.75
CA ALA A 350 24.13 7.72 -8.58
C ALA A 350 24.36 6.51 -9.51
N ASN A 351 23.35 5.95 -10.18
CA ASN A 351 23.45 4.78 -11.04
C ASN A 351 22.45 4.78 -12.22
N ALA A 352 21.90 5.92 -12.63
CA ALA A 352 20.95 5.98 -13.74
C ALA A 352 21.60 6.63 -14.98
N ASN A 353 21.77 5.87 -16.04
CA ASN A 353 22.10 6.41 -17.36
C ASN A 353 20.79 6.74 -18.09
N ASN A 354 20.80 7.80 -18.92
CA ASN A 354 19.68 8.19 -19.78
C ASN A 354 18.39 8.52 -19.03
N VAL A 355 18.46 9.47 -18.09
CA VAL A 355 17.25 9.98 -17.43
C VAL A 355 16.52 10.92 -18.41
N ALA A 356 15.25 10.62 -18.66
CA ALA A 356 14.35 11.51 -19.37
C ALA A 356 13.32 12.13 -18.40
N MET A 357 12.90 13.35 -18.68
CA MET A 357 11.91 14.06 -17.93
C MET A 357 10.80 14.57 -18.84
N SER A 358 9.55 14.45 -18.43
CA SER A 358 8.42 15.08 -19.13
C SER A 358 7.49 15.77 -18.17
N LEU A 359 6.99 16.94 -18.56
CA LEU A 359 5.91 17.65 -17.87
C LEU A 359 4.62 17.43 -18.67
N VAL A 360 3.59 16.92 -18.01
CA VAL A 360 2.31 16.62 -18.66
C VAL A 360 1.17 17.35 -17.95
N THR A 361 0.13 17.67 -18.68
CA THR A 361 -1.14 18.18 -18.15
C THR A 361 -1.92 17.04 -17.49
N LEU A 362 -2.96 17.36 -16.72
CA LEU A 362 -3.81 16.37 -16.04
C LEU A 362 -4.56 15.42 -17.00
N ASN A 363 -4.77 15.84 -18.25
CA ASN A 363 -5.37 15.01 -19.29
C ASN A 363 -4.33 14.20 -20.08
N GLY A 364 -3.07 14.17 -19.64
CA GLY A 364 -2.00 13.34 -20.21
C GLY A 364 -1.26 13.96 -21.39
N GLN A 365 -1.54 15.21 -21.78
CA GLN A 365 -0.84 15.89 -22.83
C GLN A 365 0.56 16.31 -22.38
N THR A 366 1.60 15.88 -23.06
CA THR A 366 2.98 16.30 -22.79
C THR A 366 3.20 17.75 -23.27
N VAL A 367 3.66 18.62 -22.35
CA VAL A 367 3.91 20.05 -22.63
C VAL A 367 5.39 20.40 -22.65
N LYS A 368 6.23 19.69 -21.92
CA LYS A 368 7.70 19.83 -21.97
C LYS A 368 8.34 18.44 -21.86
N VAL A 369 9.48 18.27 -22.55
CA VAL A 369 10.31 17.06 -22.46
C VAL A 369 11.79 17.44 -22.46
N LEU A 370 12.56 16.80 -21.60
CA LEU A 370 14.03 16.84 -21.62
C LEU A 370 14.57 15.41 -21.65
N TYR A 371 15.57 15.17 -22.45
CA TYR A 371 16.24 13.88 -22.60
C TYR A 371 17.70 13.96 -22.15
N ASP A 372 18.28 12.83 -21.85
CA ASP A 372 19.70 12.66 -21.51
C ASP A 372 20.18 13.54 -20.35
N LEU A 373 19.32 13.67 -19.34
CA LEU A 373 19.65 14.40 -18.14
C LEU A 373 20.81 13.72 -17.40
N GLN A 374 21.83 14.51 -17.07
CA GLN A 374 23.01 14.02 -16.38
C GLN A 374 22.84 14.17 -14.86
N PRO A 375 23.28 13.17 -14.06
CA PRO A 375 23.32 13.30 -12.61
C PRO A 375 24.17 14.48 -12.15
N SER A 376 23.82 15.01 -10.97
CA SER A 376 24.53 16.11 -10.29
C SER A 376 24.54 17.46 -11.03
N ILE A 377 23.66 17.61 -12.04
CA ILE A 377 23.44 18.90 -12.73
C ILE A 377 22.09 19.46 -12.31
N ALA A 378 22.04 20.76 -12.07
CA ALA A 378 20.80 21.48 -11.87
C ALA A 378 20.24 21.94 -13.22
N TYR A 379 18.97 21.64 -13.48
CA TYR A 379 18.25 22.05 -14.68
C TYR A 379 17.22 23.11 -14.33
N ALA A 380 17.15 24.18 -15.13
CA ALA A 380 16.08 25.17 -15.07
C ALA A 380 15.07 24.84 -16.17
N LEU A 381 13.87 24.41 -15.79
CA LEU A 381 12.77 24.19 -16.72
C LEU A 381 11.95 25.47 -16.80
N ASP A 382 12.01 26.11 -17.98
CA ASP A 382 11.15 27.26 -18.27
C ASP A 382 9.73 26.78 -18.57
N ILE A 383 8.78 27.25 -17.77
CA ILE A 383 7.34 27.00 -17.88
C ILE A 383 6.52 28.28 -17.94
N SER A 384 7.16 29.41 -18.24
CA SER A 384 6.52 30.72 -18.33
C SER A 384 5.41 30.78 -19.39
N ASP A 385 5.51 29.96 -20.43
CA ASP A 385 4.52 29.81 -21.51
C ASP A 385 3.32 28.91 -21.13
N LEU A 386 3.36 28.26 -19.98
CA LEU A 386 2.27 27.39 -19.53
C LEU A 386 1.21 28.21 -18.73
N ARG A 387 -0.03 27.78 -18.84
CA ARG A 387 -1.13 28.37 -18.04
C ARG A 387 -1.00 27.98 -16.58
N ALA A 388 -1.49 28.87 -15.69
CA ALA A 388 -1.66 28.50 -14.28
C ALA A 388 -2.50 27.23 -14.16
N GLY A 389 -2.07 26.33 -13.30
CA GLY A 389 -2.71 25.02 -13.13
C GLY A 389 -1.80 23.97 -12.55
N MET A 390 -2.31 22.75 -12.50
CA MET A 390 -1.58 21.59 -12.01
C MET A 390 -1.00 20.79 -13.18
N TYR A 391 0.23 20.37 -13.03
CA TYR A 391 0.98 19.54 -13.98
C TYR A 391 1.62 18.36 -13.25
N ILE A 392 1.91 17.31 -13.98
CA ILE A 392 2.67 16.16 -13.48
C ILE A 392 4.03 16.16 -14.15
N LEU A 393 5.08 16.23 -13.35
CA LEU A 393 6.47 16.06 -13.79
C LEU A 393 6.85 14.59 -13.60
N THR A 394 7.26 13.93 -14.67
CA THR A 394 7.72 12.54 -14.62
C THR A 394 9.20 12.45 -14.96
N PHE A 395 9.91 11.62 -14.20
CA PHE A 395 11.29 11.18 -14.50
C PHE A 395 11.26 9.73 -14.89
N SER A 396 12.03 9.36 -15.91
CA SER A 396 12.19 7.96 -16.33
C SER A 396 13.67 7.63 -16.57
N ALA A 397 14.11 6.49 -16.02
CA ALA A 397 15.45 5.94 -16.24
C ALA A 397 15.33 4.41 -16.32
N GLY A 398 15.43 3.86 -17.53
CA GLY A 398 15.08 2.47 -17.79
C GLY A 398 13.62 2.20 -17.37
N ASP A 399 13.42 1.18 -16.56
CA ASP A 399 12.08 0.80 -16.04
C ASP A 399 11.65 1.62 -14.82
N THR A 400 12.50 2.51 -14.31
CA THR A 400 12.15 3.37 -13.17
C THR A 400 11.45 4.62 -13.64
N LYS A 401 10.25 4.89 -13.11
CA LYS A 401 9.50 6.13 -13.32
C LYS A 401 9.14 6.75 -11.96
N ILE A 402 9.27 8.07 -11.90
CA ILE A 402 8.88 8.88 -10.72
C ILE A 402 7.98 9.99 -11.25
N ALA A 403 6.91 10.31 -10.52
CA ALA A 403 6.01 11.40 -10.86
C ALA A 403 5.87 12.36 -9.68
N GLU A 404 5.89 13.67 -9.99
CA GLU A 404 5.72 14.74 -9.02
C GLU A 404 4.70 15.76 -9.50
N ARG A 405 3.92 16.27 -8.55
CA ARG A 405 2.94 17.31 -8.81
C ARG A 405 3.60 18.68 -8.81
N ILE A 406 3.39 19.44 -9.88
CA ILE A 406 3.84 20.83 -10.03
C ILE A 406 2.62 21.75 -10.07
N ILE A 407 2.63 22.78 -9.26
CA ILE A 407 1.60 23.82 -9.21
C ILE A 407 2.17 25.07 -9.86
N LYS A 408 1.68 25.42 -11.04
CA LYS A 408 1.96 26.68 -11.73
C LYS A 408 0.96 27.74 -11.27
N THR A 409 1.44 28.90 -10.79
CA THR A 409 0.60 29.92 -10.15
C THR A 409 0.19 31.08 -11.06
N LYS A 410 0.95 31.38 -12.10
CA LYS A 410 0.67 32.43 -13.08
C LYS A 410 0.97 31.99 -14.49
#